data_396c6159911c245464eabe5096ca4150
#
_entry.id   396c6159911c245464eabe5096ca4150
#
_cell.length_a   1.000
_cell.length_b   1.000
_cell.length_c   1.000
_cell.angle_alpha   90.00
_cell.angle_beta   90.00
_cell.angle_gamma   90.00
#
_symmetry.space_group_name_H-M   'P 1'
#
loop_
_entity.id
_entity.type
_entity.pdbx_description
1 polymer ?
#
loop_
_entity_poly.entity_id
_entity_poly.type
_entity_poly.pdbx_seq_one_letter_code
_entity_poly.pdbx_strand_id
1 'polypeptide(L)'
;MSIGMTNLDGALRLKVGTFLGRELIYITGSNMEIQTWFMGFMVGKRKFDAEQIHQVRYEEWKEKGVRTCGIRFKHDGKTHVLIKSTSESDTLRAVVKIINVYKFSHTMPNEAVELTGS
;
A
#
# COMPACT_ATOMS: atom_id res chain seq x y z
N MET A 1 -1.79 5.38 -14.13
CA MET A 1 -1.72 5.42 -12.65
C MET A 1 -0.45 6.10 -12.21
N SER A 2 -0.54 7.01 -11.28
CA SER A 2 0.61 7.73 -10.75
C SER A 2 0.82 7.40 -9.27
N ILE A 3 2.06 7.57 -8.80
CA ILE A 3 2.41 7.40 -7.40
C ILE A 3 2.95 8.72 -6.87
N GLY A 4 2.37 9.20 -5.78
CA GLY A 4 2.93 10.30 -5.01
C GLY A 4 3.31 9.80 -3.62
N MET A 5 4.44 10.26 -3.10
CA MET A 5 4.92 9.83 -1.79
C MET A 5 5.35 11.03 -0.98
N THR A 6 4.92 11.08 0.27
CA THR A 6 5.34 12.08 1.23
C THR A 6 5.69 11.40 2.55
N ASN A 7 6.83 11.73 3.12
CA ASN A 7 7.27 11.19 4.39
C ASN A 7 7.42 12.35 5.38
N LEU A 8 6.51 12.45 6.35
CA LEU A 8 6.46 13.53 7.32
C LEU A 8 6.31 12.95 8.73
N ASP A 9 7.20 13.35 9.64
CA ASP A 9 7.10 13.05 11.08
C ASP A 9 6.84 11.58 11.41
N GLY A 10 7.55 10.68 10.74
CA GLY A 10 7.40 9.25 10.97
C GLY A 10 6.16 8.63 10.35
N ALA A 11 5.46 9.38 9.50
CA ALA A 11 4.31 8.89 8.75
C ALA A 11 4.62 8.87 7.26
N LEU A 12 4.31 7.77 6.59
CA LEU A 12 4.39 7.65 5.15
C LEU A 12 3.01 7.87 4.56
N ARG A 13 2.93 8.74 3.57
CA ARG A 13 1.70 8.99 2.82
C ARG A 13 1.94 8.61 1.37
N LEU A 14 1.19 7.63 0.88
CA LEU A 14 1.23 7.19 -0.50
C LEU A 14 -0.08 7.54 -1.19
N LYS A 15 0.03 8.15 -2.36
CA LYS A 15 -1.11 8.41 -3.23
C LYS A 15 -0.92 7.59 -4.49
N VAL A 16 -1.83 6.67 -4.76
CA VAL A 16 -1.75 5.76 -5.90
C VAL A 16 -3.02 5.88 -6.71
N GLY A 17 -2.91 6.21 -7.97
CA GLY A 17 -4.06 6.28 -8.86
C GLY A 17 -4.11 7.54 -9.69
N THR A 18 -5.32 7.87 -10.17
CA THR A 18 -5.60 8.99 -11.04
C THR A 18 -6.61 9.93 -10.40
N PHE A 19 -6.95 11.01 -11.08
CA PHE A 19 -8.01 11.91 -10.62
C PHE A 19 -9.35 11.19 -10.49
N LEU A 20 -9.65 10.26 -11.39
CA LEU A 20 -10.93 9.55 -11.37
C LEU A 20 -11.04 8.58 -10.19
N GLY A 21 -9.96 7.86 -9.90
CA GLY A 21 -9.95 6.93 -8.78
C GLY A 21 -8.55 6.79 -8.20
N ARG A 22 -8.43 6.98 -6.88
CA ARG A 22 -7.15 6.87 -6.19
C ARG A 22 -7.30 6.29 -4.80
N GLU A 23 -6.21 5.71 -4.34
CA GLU A 23 -6.07 5.25 -2.96
C GLU A 23 -5.06 6.13 -2.25
N LEU A 24 -5.39 6.58 -1.06
CA LEU A 24 -4.44 7.23 -0.17
C LEU A 24 -4.12 6.27 0.96
N ILE A 25 -2.83 5.97 1.11
CA ILE A 25 -2.36 5.03 2.12
C ILE A 25 -1.50 5.80 3.11
N TYR A 26 -1.92 5.81 4.37
CA TYR A 26 -1.19 6.46 5.46
C TYR A 26 -0.64 5.39 6.37
N ILE A 27 0.68 5.34 6.51
CA ILE A 27 1.35 4.36 7.36
C ILE A 27 2.09 5.09 8.46
N THR A 28 1.75 4.78 9.70
CA THR A 28 2.46 5.25 10.88
C THR A 28 3.07 4.06 11.63
N GLY A 29 3.74 4.29 12.75
CA GLY A 29 4.25 3.20 13.57
C GLY A 29 3.16 2.31 14.15
N SER A 30 1.94 2.81 14.27
CA SER A 30 0.85 2.08 14.91
C SER A 30 -0.28 1.66 13.98
N ASN A 31 -0.50 2.37 12.87
CA ASN A 31 -1.66 2.15 12.01
C ASN A 31 -1.34 2.23 10.53
N MET A 32 -2.13 1.51 9.72
CA MET A 32 -2.22 1.73 8.29
C MET A 32 -3.66 2.09 7.95
N GLU A 33 -3.87 3.28 7.40
CA GLU A 33 -5.18 3.74 6.98
C GLU A 33 -5.22 3.83 5.46
N ILE A 34 -6.28 3.30 4.86
CA ILE A 34 -6.48 3.31 3.42
C ILE A 34 -7.76 4.06 3.12
N GLN A 35 -7.63 5.15 2.37
CA GLN A 35 -8.77 5.94 1.92
C GLN A 35 -8.96 5.73 0.43
N THR A 36 -10.16 5.43 0.01
CA THR A 36 -10.52 5.29 -1.39
C THR A 36 -11.25 6.55 -1.83
N TRP A 37 -10.73 7.21 -2.86
CA TRP A 37 -11.26 8.45 -3.38
C TRP A 37 -11.72 8.27 -4.83
N PHE A 38 -12.85 8.86 -5.16
CA PHE A 38 -13.39 8.85 -6.51
C PHE A 38 -13.90 10.23 -6.87
N MET A 39 -13.34 10.80 -7.93
CA MET A 39 -13.71 12.15 -8.45
C MET A 39 -13.73 13.23 -7.36
N GLY A 40 -12.74 13.19 -6.47
CA GLY A 40 -12.61 14.20 -5.41
C GLY A 40 -13.38 13.91 -4.13
N PHE A 41 -14.11 12.80 -4.05
CA PHE A 41 -14.87 12.42 -2.87
C PHE A 41 -14.31 11.15 -2.24
N MET A 42 -14.23 11.13 -0.92
CA MET A 42 -13.84 9.91 -0.20
C MET A 42 -15.03 8.97 -0.16
N VAL A 43 -14.90 7.79 -0.80
CA VAL A 43 -15.98 6.82 -0.89
C VAL A 43 -15.76 5.61 0.01
N GLY A 44 -14.60 5.49 0.62
CA GLY A 44 -14.31 4.40 1.53
C GLY A 44 -13.10 4.69 2.40
N LYS A 45 -13.05 4.06 3.57
CA LYS A 45 -11.96 4.19 4.52
C LYS A 45 -11.79 2.89 5.29
N ARG A 46 -10.55 2.40 5.35
CA ARG A 46 -10.21 1.20 6.11
C ARG A 46 -9.01 1.51 6.99
N LYS A 47 -9.00 0.97 8.20
CA LYS A 47 -7.91 1.20 9.14
C LYS A 47 -7.46 -0.13 9.74
N PHE A 48 -6.17 -0.36 9.78
CA PHE A 48 -5.58 -1.60 10.27
C PHE A 48 -4.46 -1.29 11.26
N ASP A 49 -4.29 -2.17 12.24
CA ASP A 49 -3.20 -2.13 13.18
C ASP A 49 -1.91 -2.53 12.47
N ALA A 50 -0.92 -1.65 12.44
CA ALA A 50 0.31 -1.91 11.70
C ALA A 50 1.05 -3.16 12.20
N GLU A 51 0.99 -3.44 13.49
CA GLU A 51 1.62 -4.63 14.08
C GLU A 51 1.00 -5.94 13.62
N GLN A 52 -0.28 -5.90 13.23
CA GLN A 52 -1.01 -7.09 12.78
C GLN A 52 -0.91 -7.30 11.28
N ILE A 53 -0.25 -6.40 10.56
CA ILE A 53 -0.11 -6.50 9.10
C ILE A 53 1.12 -7.32 8.76
N HIS A 54 0.91 -8.41 8.03
CA HIS A 54 1.96 -9.32 7.61
C HIS A 54 1.84 -9.65 6.14
N GLN A 55 2.95 -10.04 5.52
CA GLN A 55 2.97 -10.57 4.16
C GLN A 55 2.35 -9.62 3.13
N VAL A 56 2.76 -8.36 3.17
CA VAL A 56 2.40 -7.41 2.11
C VAL A 56 3.09 -7.85 0.83
N ARG A 57 2.33 -8.22 -0.18
CA ARG A 57 2.88 -8.82 -1.40
C ARG A 57 2.08 -8.47 -2.63
N TYR A 58 2.75 -8.52 -3.76
CA TYR A 58 2.12 -8.44 -5.07
C TYR A 58 1.62 -9.83 -5.47
N GLU A 59 0.38 -9.89 -5.98
CA GLU A 59 -0.20 -11.14 -6.49
C GLU A 59 -0.98 -10.88 -7.77
N GLU A 60 -1.15 -11.96 -8.56
CA GLU A 60 -1.99 -11.95 -9.74
C GLU A 60 -3.03 -13.07 -9.62
N TRP A 61 -4.25 -12.78 -10.03
CA TRP A 61 -5.35 -13.76 -10.03
C TRP A 61 -6.34 -13.43 -11.13
N LYS A 62 -7.35 -14.27 -11.31
CA LYS A 62 -8.45 -14.00 -12.22
C LYS A 62 -9.70 -13.65 -11.43
N GLU A 63 -10.35 -12.56 -11.81
CA GLU A 63 -11.63 -12.15 -11.27
C GLU A 63 -12.63 -12.08 -12.41
N LYS A 64 -13.70 -12.91 -12.33
CA LYS A 64 -14.71 -12.97 -13.38
C LYS A 64 -14.11 -13.18 -14.78
N GLY A 65 -13.09 -14.02 -14.86
CA GLY A 65 -12.40 -14.30 -16.11
C GLY A 65 -11.39 -13.27 -16.57
N VAL A 66 -11.22 -12.17 -15.84
CA VAL A 66 -10.27 -11.11 -16.18
C VAL A 66 -9.02 -11.24 -15.32
N ARG A 67 -7.84 -11.17 -15.95
CA ARG A 67 -6.59 -11.18 -15.22
C ARG A 67 -6.46 -9.91 -14.39
N THR A 68 -6.28 -10.07 -13.10
CA THR A 68 -6.19 -8.97 -12.15
C THR A 68 -4.87 -9.06 -11.41
N CYS A 69 -4.23 -7.93 -11.15
CA CYS A 69 -3.06 -7.84 -10.29
C CYS A 69 -3.38 -6.95 -9.10
N GLY A 70 -2.69 -7.19 -8.00
CA GLY A 70 -2.97 -6.40 -6.81
C GLY A 70 -1.98 -6.62 -5.70
N ILE A 71 -2.20 -5.88 -4.63
CA ILE A 71 -1.43 -5.98 -3.40
C ILE A 71 -2.33 -6.59 -2.34
N ARG A 72 -1.88 -7.69 -1.75
CA ARG A 72 -2.57 -8.36 -0.66
C ARG A 72 -1.71 -8.35 0.58
N PHE A 73 -2.35 -8.36 1.72
CA PHE A 73 -1.68 -8.49 3.01
C PHE A 73 -2.54 -9.29 3.96
N LYS A 74 -1.92 -9.80 5.03
CA LYS A 74 -2.66 -10.46 6.10
C LYS A 74 -2.80 -9.51 7.29
N HIS A 75 -3.98 -9.49 7.87
CA HIS A 75 -4.28 -8.76 9.10
C HIS A 75 -5.13 -9.66 9.98
N ASP A 76 -4.62 -9.95 11.17
CA ASP A 76 -5.31 -10.81 12.13
C ASP A 76 -5.75 -12.15 11.51
N GLY A 77 -4.85 -12.77 10.73
CA GLY A 77 -5.10 -14.05 10.09
C GLY A 77 -5.97 -14.02 8.84
N LYS A 78 -6.49 -12.85 8.47
CA LYS A 78 -7.33 -12.69 7.29
C LYS A 78 -6.58 -11.99 6.17
N THR A 79 -6.84 -12.41 4.93
CA THR A 79 -6.25 -11.79 3.74
C THR A 79 -7.13 -10.65 3.25
N HIS A 80 -6.50 -9.49 3.02
CA HIS A 80 -7.15 -8.30 2.49
C HIS A 80 -6.48 -7.85 1.21
N VAL A 81 -7.26 -7.22 0.33
CA VAL A 81 -6.72 -6.58 -0.88
C VAL A 81 -6.56 -5.10 -0.59
N LEU A 82 -5.34 -4.60 -0.74
CA LEU A 82 -5.03 -3.18 -0.57
C LEU A 82 -5.50 -2.38 -1.79
N ILE A 83 -4.98 -2.76 -2.95
CA ILE A 83 -5.26 -2.13 -4.24
C ILE A 83 -5.30 -3.23 -5.29
N LYS A 84 -6.15 -3.08 -6.30
CA LYS A 84 -6.15 -3.98 -7.46
C LYS A 84 -6.28 -3.21 -8.76
N SER A 85 -5.75 -3.79 -9.84
CA SER A 85 -5.80 -3.21 -11.18
C SER A 85 -5.74 -4.32 -12.23
N THR A 86 -6.15 -4.02 -13.43
CA THR A 86 -6.04 -4.96 -14.55
C THR A 86 -4.81 -4.70 -15.42
N SER A 87 -4.08 -3.59 -15.22
CA SER A 87 -3.03 -3.17 -16.15
C SER A 87 -1.79 -2.57 -15.51
N GLU A 88 -1.77 -2.35 -14.20
CA GLU A 88 -0.72 -1.53 -13.55
C GLU A 88 0.23 -2.35 -12.69
N SER A 89 0.69 -3.51 -13.21
CA SER A 89 1.51 -4.43 -12.43
C SER A 89 2.83 -3.81 -11.94
N ASP A 90 3.51 -3.02 -12.79
CA ASP A 90 4.79 -2.42 -12.40
C ASP A 90 4.62 -1.39 -11.28
N THR A 91 3.56 -0.58 -11.37
CA THR A 91 3.23 0.40 -10.35
C THR A 91 2.95 -0.28 -9.01
N LEU A 92 2.15 -1.36 -9.02
CA LEU A 92 1.80 -2.06 -7.80
C LEU A 92 3.02 -2.76 -7.17
N ARG A 93 3.91 -3.31 -7.97
CA ARG A 93 5.16 -3.87 -7.46
C ARG A 93 6.03 -2.83 -6.79
N ALA A 94 6.11 -1.63 -7.37
CA ALA A 94 6.84 -0.52 -6.75
C ALA A 94 6.23 -0.11 -5.41
N VAL A 95 4.91 -0.05 -5.33
CA VAL A 95 4.20 0.28 -4.08
C VAL A 95 4.49 -0.74 -3.00
N VAL A 96 4.51 -2.03 -3.33
CA VAL A 96 4.84 -3.09 -2.36
C VAL A 96 6.25 -2.89 -1.80
N LYS A 97 7.22 -2.57 -2.65
CA LYS A 97 8.59 -2.31 -2.18
C LYS A 97 8.64 -1.12 -1.22
N ILE A 98 7.94 -0.05 -1.54
CA ILE A 98 7.90 1.16 -0.70
C ILE A 98 7.31 0.83 0.66
N ILE A 99 6.19 0.11 0.70
CA ILE A 99 5.52 -0.25 1.95
C ILE A 99 6.42 -1.13 2.80
N ASN A 100 7.05 -2.14 2.22
CA ASN A 100 7.91 -3.06 2.95
C ASN A 100 9.16 -2.36 3.52
N VAL A 101 9.78 -1.50 2.74
CA VAL A 101 10.92 -0.71 3.22
C VAL A 101 10.50 0.17 4.39
N TYR A 102 9.36 0.83 4.29
CA TYR A 102 8.87 1.69 5.36
C TYR A 102 8.56 0.90 6.65
N LYS A 103 7.95 -0.27 6.53
CA LYS A 103 7.70 -1.13 7.69
C LYS A 103 9.01 -1.55 8.36
N PHE A 104 10.03 -1.90 7.57
CA PHE A 104 11.34 -2.23 8.09
C PHE A 104 11.98 -1.05 8.82
N SER A 105 11.83 0.18 8.32
CA SER A 105 12.42 1.32 8.98
C SER A 105 11.83 1.58 10.38
N HIS A 106 10.57 1.20 10.63
CA HIS A 106 9.98 1.31 11.96
C HIS A 106 10.45 0.22 12.92
N THR A 107 10.68 -0.99 12.41
CA THR A 107 11.12 -2.11 13.24
C THR A 107 12.63 -2.23 13.31
N MET A 108 13.33 -1.89 12.24
CA MET A 108 14.79 -2.01 12.10
C MET A 108 15.34 -0.81 11.32
N PRO A 109 15.34 0.40 11.93
CA PRO A 109 15.64 1.62 11.19
C PRO A 109 17.03 1.65 10.55
N ASN A 110 18.03 1.02 11.16
CA ASN A 110 19.38 1.01 10.59
C ASN A 110 19.44 0.21 9.29
N GLU A 111 18.78 -0.92 9.26
CA GLU A 111 18.71 -1.72 8.03
C GLU A 111 17.93 -1.01 6.93
N ALA A 112 16.86 -0.34 7.30
CA ALA A 112 16.06 0.39 6.32
C ALA A 112 16.86 1.54 5.69
N VAL A 113 17.70 2.22 6.44
CA VAL A 113 18.57 3.27 5.91
C VAL A 113 19.53 2.71 4.88
N GLU A 114 20.13 1.54 5.13
CA GLU A 114 20.99 0.89 4.14
C GLU A 114 20.24 0.51 2.87
N LEU A 115 19.05 -0.04 3.00
CA LEU A 115 18.23 -0.43 1.85
C LEU A 115 17.80 0.77 1.02
N THR A 116 17.50 1.89 1.64
CA THR A 116 17.05 3.09 0.93
C THR A 116 18.21 3.92 0.40
N GLY A 117 19.40 3.80 0.99
CA GLY A 117 20.58 4.51 0.56
C GLY A 117 21.30 3.91 -0.63
N SER A 118 20.90 2.73 -1.04
CA SER A 118 21.54 2.00 -2.13
C SER A 118 21.02 2.37 -3.51
#